data_e4addc50cd6cc9b5cb7174410a27c020
#
_entry.id   e4addc50cd6cc9b5cb7174410a27c020
#
_cell.length_a   1.000
_cell.length_b   1.000
_cell.length_c   1.000
_cell.angle_alpha   90.00
_cell.angle_beta   90.00
_cell.angle_gamma   90.00
#
_symmetry.space_group_name_H-M   'P 1'
#
loop_
_entity.id
_entity.type
_entity.pdbx_description
1 polymer ?
#
loop_
_entity_poly.entity_id
_entity_poly.type
_entity_poly.pdbx_seq_one_letter_code
_entity_poly.pdbx_strand_id
1 'polypeptide(L)'
;MYSNLDLNLLRTFLVIYQEQNLQKASNRLFVTAPALSKSLTKLRNHFDDPLFVKVPTGLSPTHFATELYGVIEPTFDKLSKKLNSLNQFDPAELEGKITIAISPVLLQALGKDLFSEISRQAPNVEVHLPCWSNNSLDDLANGTCKIGINYELPFTRKDILSEVVGQDLFGIYARKDHPLASRTISLAETISYPLALLLVADWNIDEPYAIKVLREYYPDVPPKIAFRAELPSPILETLAESDLLFPYTAFFHIERYPNLTSLDIKQDQLDKLLKRIHVYYPSKDRFDPVQQWLMNMISNLLNQLPQAHSPINS
;
A
#
# COMPACT_ATOMS: atom_id res chain seq x y z
N MET A 1 20.92 -29.08 15.21
CA MET A 1 20.51 -30.45 14.86
C MET A 1 19.28 -30.75 15.69
N TYR A 2 18.09 -30.57 15.13
CA TYR A 2 16.85 -30.93 15.84
C TYR A 2 16.81 -32.46 15.89
N SER A 3 16.84 -32.99 17.13
CA SER A 3 16.72 -34.42 17.36
C SER A 3 15.37 -34.93 16.78
N ASN A 4 15.25 -36.25 16.52
CA ASN A 4 14.03 -36.91 16.02
C ASN A 4 12.82 -36.84 16.96
N LEU A 5 12.68 -35.78 17.75
CA LEU A 5 11.55 -35.58 18.66
C LEU A 5 10.36 -34.99 17.89
N ASP A 6 9.26 -35.73 17.89
CA ASP A 6 7.98 -35.21 17.42
C ASP A 6 7.49 -34.10 18.38
N LEU A 7 7.43 -32.87 17.89
CA LEU A 7 7.01 -31.71 18.70
C LEU A 7 5.59 -31.81 19.25
N ASN A 8 4.72 -32.62 18.62
CA ASN A 8 3.39 -32.89 19.15
C ASN A 8 3.44 -33.60 20.51
N LEU A 9 4.51 -34.37 20.77
CA LEU A 9 4.70 -35.04 22.05
C LEU A 9 4.98 -34.03 23.19
N LEU A 10 5.62 -32.88 22.90
CA LEU A 10 5.85 -31.82 23.88
C LEU A 10 4.52 -31.20 24.36
N ARG A 11 3.55 -31.00 23.45
CA ARG A 11 2.20 -30.58 23.83
C ARG A 11 1.51 -31.61 24.74
N THR A 12 1.70 -32.88 24.40
CA THR A 12 1.18 -34.00 25.24
C THR A 12 1.80 -33.97 26.63
N PHE A 13 3.11 -33.80 26.74
CA PHE A 13 3.83 -33.67 28.00
C PHE A 13 3.29 -32.52 28.86
N LEU A 14 3.13 -31.31 28.29
CA LEU A 14 2.61 -30.13 28.99
C LEU A 14 1.24 -30.40 29.60
N VAL A 15 0.33 -31.01 28.83
CA VAL A 15 -1.03 -31.32 29.32
C VAL A 15 -1.00 -32.39 30.41
N ILE A 16 -0.18 -33.44 30.30
CA ILE A 16 -0.02 -34.43 31.36
C ILE A 16 0.53 -33.80 32.64
N TYR A 17 1.52 -32.90 32.49
CA TYR A 17 2.12 -32.20 33.62
C TYR A 17 1.09 -31.32 34.37
N GLN A 18 0.25 -30.61 33.65
CA GLN A 18 -0.79 -29.73 34.21
C GLN A 18 -1.92 -30.52 34.86
N GLU A 19 -2.37 -31.62 34.24
CA GLU A 19 -3.52 -32.39 34.73
C GLU A 19 -3.13 -33.41 35.80
N GLN A 20 -1.87 -33.86 35.85
CA GLN A 20 -1.37 -34.92 36.75
C GLN A 20 -2.26 -36.17 36.79
N ASN A 21 -3.06 -36.35 35.72
CA ASN A 21 -4.02 -37.43 35.57
C ASN A 21 -4.19 -37.78 34.09
N LEU A 22 -3.89 -39.04 33.71
CA LEU A 22 -3.96 -39.47 32.32
C LEU A 22 -5.36 -39.41 31.73
N GLN A 23 -6.40 -39.67 32.51
CA GLN A 23 -7.79 -39.62 32.02
C GLN A 23 -8.21 -38.17 31.75
N LYS A 24 -7.89 -37.22 32.63
CA LYS A 24 -8.16 -35.80 32.41
C LYS A 24 -7.36 -35.27 31.23
N ALA A 25 -6.08 -35.63 31.15
CA ALA A 25 -5.22 -35.25 30.05
C ALA A 25 -5.71 -35.78 28.69
N SER A 26 -6.17 -37.04 28.64
CA SER A 26 -6.72 -37.60 27.40
C SER A 26 -8.00 -36.90 26.96
N ASN A 27 -8.88 -36.56 27.90
CA ASN A 27 -10.10 -35.78 27.62
C ASN A 27 -9.76 -34.40 27.07
N ARG A 28 -8.79 -33.67 27.68
CA ARG A 28 -8.37 -32.34 27.27
C ARG A 28 -7.68 -32.32 25.91
N LEU A 29 -6.99 -33.41 25.57
CA LEU A 29 -6.33 -33.57 24.27
C LEU A 29 -7.24 -34.18 23.20
N PHE A 30 -8.46 -34.57 23.52
CA PHE A 30 -9.39 -35.27 22.63
C PHE A 30 -8.80 -36.54 22.02
N VAL A 31 -8.05 -37.30 22.83
CA VAL A 31 -7.45 -38.59 22.42
C VAL A 31 -7.87 -39.69 23.38
N THR A 32 -7.69 -40.95 22.96
CA THR A 32 -7.94 -42.11 23.86
C THR A 32 -6.81 -42.27 24.89
N ALA A 33 -7.12 -42.78 26.09
CA ALA A 33 -6.11 -43.02 27.12
C ALA A 33 -4.99 -43.98 26.66
N PRO A 34 -5.23 -45.05 25.86
CA PRO A 34 -4.17 -45.87 25.28
C PRO A 34 -3.25 -45.07 24.32
N ALA A 35 -3.81 -44.19 23.50
CA ALA A 35 -3.01 -43.34 22.61
C ALA A 35 -2.11 -42.38 23.40
N LEU A 36 -2.65 -41.76 24.46
CA LEU A 36 -1.88 -40.88 25.34
C LEU A 36 -0.75 -41.64 26.05
N SER A 37 -1.03 -42.86 26.55
CA SER A 37 -0.03 -43.75 27.17
C SER A 37 1.11 -44.08 26.20
N LYS A 38 0.79 -44.37 24.92
CA LYS A 38 1.79 -44.60 23.87
C LYS A 38 2.67 -43.37 23.62
N SER A 39 2.07 -42.18 23.62
CA SER A 39 2.80 -40.92 23.48
C SER A 39 3.73 -40.68 24.68
N LEU A 40 3.28 -40.95 25.89
CA LEU A 40 4.10 -40.87 27.11
C LEU A 40 5.26 -41.87 27.07
N THR A 41 5.05 -43.09 26.56
CA THR A 41 6.14 -44.08 26.38
C THR A 41 7.21 -43.57 25.41
N LYS A 42 6.79 -42.94 24.29
CA LYS A 42 7.75 -42.34 23.36
C LYS A 42 8.57 -41.24 24.02
N LEU A 43 7.96 -40.37 24.81
CA LEU A 43 8.64 -39.32 25.56
C LEU A 43 9.65 -39.90 26.56
N ARG A 44 9.26 -40.92 27.32
CA ARG A 44 10.14 -41.63 28.27
C ARG A 44 11.37 -42.22 27.58
N ASN A 45 11.19 -42.84 26.42
CA ASN A 45 12.27 -43.42 25.66
C ASN A 45 13.18 -42.34 25.05
N HIS A 46 12.62 -41.17 24.72
CA HIS A 46 13.40 -40.06 24.12
C HIS A 46 14.28 -39.36 25.16
N PHE A 47 13.77 -39.16 26.37
CA PHE A 47 14.46 -38.45 27.45
C PHE A 47 15.19 -39.37 28.44
N ASP A 48 15.02 -40.67 28.27
CA ASP A 48 15.55 -41.68 29.20
C ASP A 48 15.16 -41.41 30.67
N ASP A 49 13.94 -40.92 30.85
CA ASP A 49 13.37 -40.56 32.17
C ASP A 49 11.91 -41.01 32.28
N PRO A 50 11.43 -41.53 33.42
CA PRO A 50 10.04 -41.89 33.63
C PRO A 50 9.04 -40.74 33.46
N LEU A 51 9.47 -39.49 33.56
CA LEU A 51 8.73 -38.23 33.50
C LEU A 51 7.63 -38.09 34.54
N PHE A 52 6.85 -39.14 34.74
CA PHE A 52 5.75 -39.20 35.73
C PHE A 52 5.71 -40.56 36.42
N VAL A 53 5.63 -40.54 37.74
CA VAL A 53 5.44 -41.73 38.59
C VAL A 53 4.01 -41.78 39.09
N LYS A 54 3.47 -43.00 39.26
CA LYS A 54 2.13 -43.19 39.81
C LYS A 54 2.14 -42.97 41.32
N VAL A 55 1.19 -42.18 41.79
CA VAL A 55 0.93 -41.94 43.22
C VAL A 55 -0.56 -42.20 43.53
N PRO A 56 -0.99 -42.35 44.76
CA PRO A 56 -2.41 -42.59 45.08
C PRO A 56 -3.36 -41.49 44.55
N THR A 57 -2.89 -40.29 44.42
CA THR A 57 -3.65 -39.12 43.93
C THR A 57 -3.57 -38.91 42.41
N GLY A 58 -2.84 -39.76 41.66
CA GLY A 58 -2.69 -39.64 40.20
C GLY A 58 -1.26 -39.87 39.72
N LEU A 59 -0.68 -38.84 39.12
CA LEU A 59 0.69 -38.80 38.63
C LEU A 59 1.49 -37.69 39.32
N SER A 60 2.74 -38.00 39.69
CA SER A 60 3.69 -37.00 40.17
C SER A 60 4.84 -36.84 39.16
N PRO A 61 5.22 -35.64 38.79
CA PRO A 61 6.35 -35.42 37.87
C PRO A 61 7.67 -35.77 38.56
N THR A 62 8.66 -36.23 37.75
CA THR A 62 10.04 -36.39 38.20
C THR A 62 10.71 -34.99 38.30
N HIS A 63 11.89 -34.95 38.91
CA HIS A 63 12.69 -33.72 38.93
C HIS A 63 12.99 -33.24 37.51
N PHE A 64 13.43 -34.15 36.64
CA PHE A 64 13.67 -33.88 35.24
C PHE A 64 12.41 -33.35 34.52
N ALA A 65 11.25 -33.94 34.74
CA ALA A 65 10.00 -33.45 34.17
C ALA A 65 9.66 -32.02 34.63
N THR A 66 10.00 -31.68 35.88
CA THR A 66 9.79 -30.31 36.39
C THR A 66 10.69 -29.28 35.72
N GLU A 67 11.98 -29.61 35.54
CA GLU A 67 12.92 -28.77 34.81
C GLU A 67 12.52 -28.63 33.34
N LEU A 68 12.14 -29.74 32.70
CA LEU A 68 11.66 -29.78 31.33
C LEU A 68 10.40 -28.90 31.12
N TYR A 69 9.46 -28.96 32.06
CA TYR A 69 8.27 -28.11 32.01
C TYR A 69 8.63 -26.62 32.08
N GLY A 70 9.57 -26.25 32.99
CA GLY A 70 10.04 -24.87 33.11
C GLY A 70 10.71 -24.29 31.85
N VAL A 71 11.20 -25.15 30.95
CA VAL A 71 11.77 -24.73 29.66
C VAL A 71 10.70 -24.70 28.56
N ILE A 72 9.87 -25.73 28.49
CA ILE A 72 8.93 -25.93 27.37
C ILE A 72 7.76 -24.97 27.45
N GLU A 73 7.15 -24.82 28.63
CA GLU A 73 5.92 -24.02 28.82
C GLU A 73 6.11 -22.55 28.39
N PRO A 74 7.15 -21.81 28.85
CA PRO A 74 7.35 -20.43 28.43
C PRO A 74 7.67 -20.30 26.92
N THR A 75 8.31 -21.35 26.36
CA THR A 75 8.64 -21.37 24.92
C THR A 75 7.38 -21.51 24.07
N PHE A 76 6.49 -22.43 24.45
CA PHE A 76 5.20 -22.62 23.78
C PHE A 76 4.27 -21.40 23.97
N ASP A 77 4.29 -20.77 25.14
CA ASP A 77 3.51 -19.54 25.37
C ASP A 77 4.00 -18.39 24.46
N LYS A 78 5.32 -18.17 24.38
CA LYS A 78 5.91 -17.19 23.47
C LYS A 78 5.57 -17.48 22.00
N LEU A 79 5.66 -18.76 21.59
CA LEU A 79 5.33 -19.17 20.24
C LEU A 79 3.84 -18.91 19.95
N SER A 80 2.96 -19.30 20.86
CA SER A 80 1.51 -19.10 20.73
C SER A 80 1.15 -17.60 20.65
N LYS A 81 1.75 -16.76 21.51
CA LYS A 81 1.56 -15.32 21.47
C LYS A 81 2.02 -14.75 20.14
N LYS A 82 3.20 -15.18 19.65
CA LYS A 82 3.73 -14.70 18.36
C LYS A 82 2.88 -15.17 17.18
N LEU A 83 2.41 -16.41 17.16
CA LEU A 83 1.50 -16.91 16.13
C LEU A 83 0.15 -16.18 16.14
N ASN A 84 -0.38 -15.86 17.32
CA ASN A 84 -1.62 -15.09 17.46
C ASN A 84 -1.42 -13.62 17.02
N SER A 85 -0.25 -13.02 17.28
CA SER A 85 0.07 -11.66 16.84
C SER A 85 0.29 -11.54 15.32
N LEU A 86 0.61 -12.64 14.63
CA LEU A 86 0.65 -12.65 13.16
C LEU A 86 -0.73 -12.35 12.52
N ASN A 87 -1.82 -12.53 13.27
CA ASN A 87 -3.18 -12.20 12.84
C ASN A 87 -3.66 -10.82 13.31
N GLN A 88 -2.85 -10.09 14.09
CA GLN A 88 -3.16 -8.74 14.56
C GLN A 88 -2.08 -7.81 14.03
N PHE A 89 -2.37 -7.19 12.87
CA PHE A 89 -1.49 -6.19 12.30
C PHE A 89 -1.64 -4.87 13.07
N ASP A 90 -0.53 -4.40 13.63
CA ASP A 90 -0.43 -3.07 14.24
C ASP A 90 0.65 -2.26 13.51
N PRO A 91 0.28 -1.18 12.80
CA PRO A 91 1.26 -0.32 12.14
C PRO A 91 2.33 0.24 13.07
N ALA A 92 2.03 0.46 14.36
CA ALA A 92 2.96 1.01 15.33
C ALA A 92 4.16 0.08 15.62
N GLU A 93 4.01 -1.22 15.37
CA GLU A 93 5.10 -2.20 15.51
C GLU A 93 5.98 -2.33 14.26
N LEU A 94 5.66 -1.60 13.18
CA LEU A 94 6.47 -1.63 11.97
C LEU A 94 7.79 -0.90 12.18
N GLU A 95 8.86 -1.49 11.66
CA GLU A 95 10.22 -0.94 11.67
C GLU A 95 10.84 -1.00 10.27
N GLY A 96 11.92 -0.25 10.06
CA GLY A 96 12.68 -0.25 8.83
C GLY A 96 12.16 0.78 7.82
N LYS A 97 12.11 0.44 6.52
CA LYS A 97 11.79 1.36 5.44
C LYS A 97 10.58 0.90 4.63
N ILE A 98 9.63 1.81 4.39
CA ILE A 98 8.55 1.63 3.43
C ILE A 98 8.83 2.51 2.20
N THR A 99 8.96 1.87 1.04
CA THR A 99 9.17 2.54 -0.24
C THR A 99 7.88 2.48 -1.07
N ILE A 100 7.40 3.65 -1.49
CA ILE A 100 6.18 3.83 -2.30
C ILE A 100 6.56 4.55 -3.58
N ALA A 101 6.57 3.86 -4.72
CA ALA A 101 6.80 4.50 -6.02
C ALA A 101 5.55 5.30 -6.41
N ILE A 102 5.68 6.59 -6.68
CA ILE A 102 4.52 7.45 -6.92
C ILE A 102 4.74 8.36 -8.14
N SER A 103 3.70 8.50 -8.99
CA SER A 103 3.71 9.44 -10.09
C SER A 103 4.10 10.85 -9.62
N PRO A 104 4.98 11.59 -10.32
CA PRO A 104 5.38 12.94 -9.92
C PRO A 104 4.19 13.88 -9.68
N VAL A 105 3.13 13.72 -10.45
CA VAL A 105 1.86 14.48 -10.30
C VAL A 105 1.23 14.22 -8.94
N LEU A 106 1.06 12.93 -8.60
CA LEU A 106 0.44 12.50 -7.35
C LEU A 106 1.37 12.71 -6.14
N LEU A 107 2.69 12.64 -6.34
CA LEU A 107 3.67 12.91 -5.28
C LEU A 107 3.56 14.36 -4.79
N GLN A 108 3.39 15.31 -5.72
CA GLN A 108 3.21 16.72 -5.35
C GLN A 108 1.91 16.96 -4.58
N ALA A 109 0.86 16.21 -4.90
CA ALA A 109 -0.45 16.33 -4.23
C ALA A 109 -0.50 15.60 -2.87
N LEU A 110 0.04 14.38 -2.81
CA LEU A 110 -0.15 13.45 -1.69
C LEU A 110 1.07 13.30 -0.78
N GLY A 111 2.27 13.67 -1.24
CA GLY A 111 3.53 13.29 -0.57
C GLY A 111 3.61 13.73 0.89
N LYS A 112 3.17 14.96 1.19
CA LYS A 112 3.11 15.48 2.57
C LYS A 112 2.15 14.67 3.43
N ASP A 113 0.96 14.41 2.93
CA ASP A 113 -0.10 13.77 3.71
C ASP A 113 0.17 12.27 3.89
N LEU A 114 0.74 11.60 2.87
CA LEU A 114 1.27 10.23 2.98
C LEU A 114 2.34 10.13 4.07
N PHE A 115 3.34 11.02 4.04
CA PHE A 115 4.37 11.05 5.08
C PHE A 115 3.77 11.26 6.47
N SER A 116 2.89 12.25 6.62
CA SER A 116 2.28 12.60 7.91
C SER A 116 1.46 11.44 8.47
N GLU A 117 0.65 10.79 7.63
CA GLU A 117 -0.22 9.72 8.08
C GLU A 117 0.54 8.41 8.38
N ILE A 118 1.55 8.06 7.57
CA ILE A 118 2.43 6.92 7.85
C ILE A 118 3.20 7.16 9.14
N SER A 119 3.83 8.33 9.31
CA SER A 119 4.63 8.65 10.51
C SER A 119 3.78 8.67 11.78
N ARG A 120 2.50 9.06 11.68
CA ARG A 120 1.57 9.04 12.81
C ARG A 120 1.19 7.63 13.25
N GLN A 121 1.00 6.69 12.30
CA GLN A 121 0.56 5.33 12.59
C GLN A 121 1.73 4.37 12.78
N ALA A 122 2.86 4.59 12.10
CA ALA A 122 4.06 3.77 12.10
C ALA A 122 5.30 4.63 12.37
N PRO A 123 5.51 5.13 13.61
CA PRO A 123 6.53 6.13 13.93
C PRO A 123 7.98 5.65 13.77
N ASN A 124 8.21 4.34 13.72
CA ASN A 124 9.55 3.74 13.61
C ASN A 124 9.93 3.40 12.15
N VAL A 125 9.13 3.84 11.16
CA VAL A 125 9.34 3.56 9.75
C VAL A 125 9.96 4.75 9.03
N GLU A 126 11.02 4.51 8.25
CA GLU A 126 11.52 5.45 7.25
C GLU A 126 10.61 5.42 6.02
N VAL A 127 10.02 6.55 5.65
CA VAL A 127 9.18 6.68 4.45
C VAL A 127 10.03 7.15 3.28
N HIS A 128 10.05 6.37 2.20
CA HIS A 128 10.75 6.68 0.96
C HIS A 128 9.76 6.77 -0.21
N LEU A 129 9.67 7.93 -0.86
CA LEU A 129 8.71 8.21 -1.95
C LEU A 129 9.47 8.51 -3.26
N PRO A 130 10.05 7.51 -3.96
CA PRO A 130 10.66 7.74 -5.27
C PRO A 130 9.60 8.07 -6.32
N CYS A 131 9.97 8.91 -7.29
CA CYS A 131 9.14 9.12 -8.47
C CYS A 131 8.99 7.82 -9.26
N TRP A 132 7.80 7.61 -9.82
CA TRP A 132 7.56 6.52 -10.77
C TRP A 132 8.52 6.61 -11.95
N SER A 133 9.12 5.50 -12.32
CA SER A 133 10.09 5.35 -13.42
C SER A 133 9.83 4.07 -14.21
N ASN A 134 10.50 3.90 -15.33
CA ASN A 134 10.41 2.69 -16.17
C ASN A 134 10.79 1.40 -15.42
N ASN A 135 11.45 1.50 -14.27
CA ASN A 135 11.84 0.36 -13.44
C ASN A 135 10.82 0.07 -12.33
N SER A 136 9.80 0.92 -12.13
CA SER A 136 8.91 0.83 -10.96
C SER A 136 8.12 -0.48 -10.89
N LEU A 137 7.70 -1.04 -12.03
CA LEU A 137 7.06 -2.37 -12.06
C LEU A 137 8.02 -3.50 -11.67
N ASP A 138 9.30 -3.40 -12.03
CA ASP A 138 10.33 -4.34 -11.62
C ASP A 138 10.68 -4.19 -10.14
N ASP A 139 10.76 -2.96 -9.64
CA ASP A 139 10.99 -2.66 -8.23
C ASP A 139 9.86 -3.18 -7.33
N LEU A 140 8.62 -3.14 -7.81
CA LEU A 140 7.47 -3.78 -7.15
C LEU A 140 7.62 -5.30 -7.14
N ALA A 141 7.90 -5.91 -8.31
CA ALA A 141 8.00 -7.36 -8.43
C ALA A 141 9.09 -7.97 -7.55
N ASN A 142 10.25 -7.30 -7.45
CA ASN A 142 11.39 -7.74 -6.63
C ASN A 142 11.28 -7.33 -5.16
N GLY A 143 10.30 -6.50 -4.78
CA GLY A 143 10.05 -6.05 -3.40
C GLY A 143 10.89 -4.85 -2.95
N THR A 144 11.60 -4.17 -3.84
CA THR A 144 12.29 -2.89 -3.56
C THR A 144 11.28 -1.79 -3.22
N CYS A 145 10.15 -1.76 -3.93
CA CYS A 145 8.98 -0.95 -3.60
C CYS A 145 7.87 -1.83 -3.04
N LYS A 146 7.18 -1.36 -2.00
CA LYS A 146 6.06 -2.07 -1.38
C LYS A 146 4.77 -1.90 -2.18
N ILE A 147 4.52 -0.70 -2.64
CA ILE A 147 3.33 -0.31 -3.42
C ILE A 147 3.70 0.80 -4.39
N GLY A 148 2.99 0.87 -5.50
CA GLY A 148 3.10 1.96 -6.47
C GLY A 148 1.79 2.70 -6.62
N ILE A 149 1.83 4.01 -6.88
CA ILE A 149 0.66 4.86 -7.10
C ILE A 149 0.86 5.59 -8.44
N ASN A 150 -0.01 5.33 -9.40
CA ASN A 150 0.02 5.99 -10.71
C ASN A 150 -1.39 6.03 -11.32
N TYR A 151 -1.53 6.72 -12.42
CA TYR A 151 -2.71 6.59 -13.28
C TYR A 151 -2.74 5.22 -13.95
N GLU A 152 -3.89 4.88 -14.58
CA GLU A 152 -4.04 3.63 -15.31
C GLU A 152 -2.94 3.48 -16.38
N LEU A 153 -2.11 2.45 -16.25
CA LEU A 153 -1.04 2.15 -17.19
C LEU A 153 -1.59 1.37 -18.39
N PRO A 154 -1.02 1.56 -19.60
CA PRO A 154 -1.46 0.86 -20.81
C PRO A 154 -1.19 -0.66 -20.73
N PHE A 155 -0.23 -1.06 -19.91
CA PHE A 155 0.11 -2.46 -19.65
C PHE A 155 0.69 -2.62 -18.25
N THR A 156 0.57 -3.82 -17.70
CA THR A 156 1.18 -4.23 -16.44
C THR A 156 1.81 -5.62 -16.58
N ARG A 157 2.67 -5.99 -15.64
CA ARG A 157 3.24 -7.34 -15.55
C ARG A 157 2.18 -8.30 -15.00
N LYS A 158 2.28 -9.59 -15.37
CA LYS A 158 1.34 -10.64 -14.90
C LYS A 158 1.38 -10.88 -13.39
N ASP A 159 2.53 -10.59 -12.76
CA ASP A 159 2.78 -10.75 -11.33
C ASP A 159 2.46 -9.48 -10.51
N ILE A 160 2.03 -8.39 -11.18
CA ILE A 160 1.58 -7.15 -10.56
C ILE A 160 0.07 -7.01 -10.71
N LEU A 161 -0.60 -6.79 -9.60
CA LEU A 161 -2.01 -6.41 -9.54
C LEU A 161 -2.16 -4.89 -9.57
N SER A 162 -3.30 -4.44 -10.09
CA SER A 162 -3.69 -3.03 -10.01
C SER A 162 -5.13 -2.90 -9.53
N GLU A 163 -5.37 -1.95 -8.63
CA GLU A 163 -6.69 -1.64 -8.10
C GLU A 163 -6.95 -0.14 -8.14
N VAL A 164 -8.18 0.24 -8.50
CA VAL A 164 -8.61 1.64 -8.52
C VAL A 164 -8.79 2.11 -7.08
N VAL A 165 -8.12 3.21 -6.71
CA VAL A 165 -8.20 3.80 -5.37
C VAL A 165 -8.76 5.21 -5.35
N GLY A 166 -8.94 5.83 -6.53
CA GLY A 166 -9.49 7.16 -6.66
C GLY A 166 -9.61 7.61 -8.11
N GLN A 167 -10.00 8.85 -8.26
CA GLN A 167 -10.13 9.50 -9.56
C GLN A 167 -9.55 10.93 -9.47
N ASP A 168 -8.98 11.38 -10.58
CA ASP A 168 -8.46 12.73 -10.73
C ASP A 168 -9.13 13.37 -11.94
N LEU A 169 -9.66 14.56 -11.76
CA LEU A 169 -10.19 15.37 -12.86
C LEU A 169 -9.12 16.36 -13.29
N PHE A 170 -8.59 16.21 -14.49
CA PHE A 170 -7.57 17.13 -14.99
C PHE A 170 -8.19 18.50 -15.29
N GLY A 171 -7.55 19.54 -14.77
CA GLY A 171 -7.83 20.93 -15.11
C GLY A 171 -6.91 21.44 -16.22
N ILE A 172 -7.20 22.62 -16.73
CA ILE A 172 -6.31 23.37 -17.61
C ILE A 172 -5.94 24.67 -16.90
N TYR A 173 -4.66 24.88 -16.72
CA TYR A 173 -4.12 26.04 -16.00
C TYR A 173 -3.46 27.01 -16.95
N ALA A 174 -3.55 28.30 -16.62
CA ALA A 174 -2.98 29.40 -17.40
C ALA A 174 -2.55 30.54 -16.46
N ARG A 175 -1.86 31.55 -17.00
CA ARG A 175 -1.67 32.80 -16.26
C ARG A 175 -3.02 33.48 -15.97
N LYS A 176 -3.07 34.26 -14.88
CA LYS A 176 -4.32 34.88 -14.40
C LYS A 176 -5.00 35.78 -15.43
N ASP A 177 -4.19 36.51 -16.22
CA ASP A 177 -4.67 37.43 -17.25
C ASP A 177 -4.69 36.77 -18.66
N HIS A 178 -4.78 35.44 -18.74
CA HIS A 178 -4.87 34.76 -20.02
C HIS A 178 -6.19 35.09 -20.74
N PRO A 179 -6.21 35.23 -22.09
CA PRO A 179 -7.43 35.57 -22.82
C PRO A 179 -8.62 34.63 -22.61
N LEU A 180 -8.38 33.39 -22.15
CA LEU A 180 -9.41 32.42 -21.83
C LEU A 180 -9.84 32.42 -20.35
N ALA A 181 -9.21 33.16 -19.46
CA ALA A 181 -9.40 33.05 -18.01
C ALA A 181 -10.69 33.71 -17.48
N SER A 182 -11.35 34.58 -18.25
CA SER A 182 -12.46 35.40 -17.77
C SER A 182 -13.85 34.81 -18.07
N ARG A 183 -13.93 33.59 -18.63
CA ARG A 183 -15.20 32.99 -19.08
C ARG A 183 -15.12 31.46 -19.14
N THR A 184 -16.29 30.84 -19.15
CA THR A 184 -16.41 29.40 -19.44
C THR A 184 -16.08 29.13 -20.92
N ILE A 185 -15.18 28.19 -21.15
CA ILE A 185 -14.66 27.84 -22.48
C ILE A 185 -14.94 26.38 -22.84
N SER A 186 -14.89 26.08 -24.14
CA SER A 186 -14.84 24.71 -24.64
C SER A 186 -13.40 24.22 -24.79
N LEU A 187 -13.18 22.91 -24.80
CA LEU A 187 -11.87 22.33 -25.12
C LEU A 187 -11.37 22.70 -26.51
N ALA A 188 -12.28 22.96 -27.48
CA ALA A 188 -11.91 23.43 -28.83
C ALA A 188 -11.15 24.76 -28.81
N GLU A 189 -11.49 25.65 -27.89
CA GLU A 189 -10.86 26.96 -27.81
C GLU A 189 -9.42 26.88 -27.31
N THR A 190 -9.07 25.83 -26.58
CA THR A 190 -7.70 25.60 -26.07
C THR A 190 -6.70 25.25 -27.19
N ILE A 191 -7.19 24.72 -28.31
CA ILE A 191 -6.33 24.31 -29.46
C ILE A 191 -5.58 25.48 -30.08
N SER A 192 -6.15 26.69 -30.00
CA SER A 192 -5.55 27.90 -30.53
C SER A 192 -4.30 28.38 -29.75
N TYR A 193 -4.07 27.82 -28.58
CA TYR A 193 -2.97 28.19 -27.70
C TYR A 193 -1.91 27.08 -27.60
N PRO A 194 -0.64 27.43 -27.39
CA PRO A 194 0.39 26.43 -27.23
C PRO A 194 0.27 25.74 -25.87
N LEU A 195 0.59 24.43 -25.85
CA LEU A 195 0.52 23.59 -24.63
C LEU A 195 1.91 23.40 -24.04
N ALA A 196 1.97 23.44 -22.71
CA ALA A 196 3.03 22.83 -21.93
C ALA A 196 2.56 21.45 -21.42
N LEU A 197 3.44 20.45 -21.42
CA LEU A 197 3.10 19.07 -21.04
C LEU A 197 4.10 18.53 -20.04
N LEU A 198 3.60 17.93 -18.98
CA LEU A 198 4.41 17.14 -18.06
C LEU A 198 4.54 15.72 -18.61
N LEU A 199 5.77 15.23 -18.69
CA LEU A 199 6.06 13.86 -19.08
C LEU A 199 6.21 12.99 -17.83
N VAL A 200 5.52 11.87 -17.79
CA VAL A 200 5.58 10.87 -16.71
C VAL A 200 5.90 9.51 -17.31
N ALA A 201 6.93 8.86 -16.79
CA ALA A 201 7.38 7.54 -17.24
C ALA A 201 6.22 6.51 -17.25
N ASP A 202 6.22 5.61 -18.22
CA ASP A 202 5.26 4.52 -18.46
C ASP A 202 3.80 4.94 -18.67
N TRP A 203 3.46 6.21 -18.42
CA TRP A 203 2.08 6.67 -18.50
C TRP A 203 1.79 7.53 -19.75
N ASN A 204 2.61 8.53 -20.04
CA ASN A 204 2.28 9.53 -21.07
C ASN A 204 3.47 9.98 -21.94
N ILE A 205 4.56 9.22 -21.97
CA ILE A 205 5.76 9.58 -22.74
C ILE A 205 5.47 9.56 -24.24
N ASP A 206 4.82 8.51 -24.73
CA ASP A 206 4.57 8.31 -26.17
C ASP A 206 3.47 9.24 -26.65
N GLU A 207 2.35 9.31 -25.94
CA GLU A 207 1.23 10.19 -26.25
C GLU A 207 0.64 10.79 -24.98
N PRO A 208 0.96 12.08 -24.67
CA PRO A 208 0.37 12.78 -23.54
C PRO A 208 -1.15 12.77 -23.59
N TYR A 209 -1.78 12.51 -22.43
CA TYR A 209 -3.22 12.34 -22.35
C TYR A 209 -4.02 13.52 -22.95
N ALA A 210 -3.60 14.76 -22.67
CA ALA A 210 -4.26 15.93 -23.23
C ALA A 210 -4.24 15.92 -24.77
N ILE A 211 -3.14 15.44 -25.37
CA ILE A 211 -3.01 15.32 -26.83
C ILE A 211 -3.96 14.25 -27.36
N LYS A 212 -4.06 13.10 -26.66
CA LYS A 212 -4.99 12.04 -27.01
C LYS A 212 -6.43 12.53 -27.00
N VAL A 213 -6.85 13.24 -25.96
CA VAL A 213 -8.19 13.84 -25.85
C VAL A 213 -8.45 14.84 -26.98
N LEU A 214 -7.51 15.78 -27.22
CA LEU A 214 -7.67 16.78 -28.28
C LEU A 214 -7.74 16.14 -29.66
N ARG A 215 -6.94 15.12 -29.95
CA ARG A 215 -6.95 14.42 -31.23
C ARG A 215 -8.25 13.62 -31.46
N GLU A 216 -8.76 12.98 -30.41
CA GLU A 216 -10.00 12.22 -30.50
C GLU A 216 -11.21 13.09 -30.85
N TYR A 217 -11.28 14.30 -30.26
CA TYR A 217 -12.42 15.20 -30.46
C TYR A 217 -12.22 16.25 -31.56
N TYR A 218 -10.97 16.52 -31.92
CA TYR A 218 -10.62 17.55 -32.93
C TYR A 218 -9.48 17.02 -33.83
N PRO A 219 -9.74 15.96 -34.63
CA PRO A 219 -8.70 15.26 -35.39
C PRO A 219 -8.03 16.15 -36.48
N ASP A 220 -8.76 17.14 -36.99
CA ASP A 220 -8.31 17.97 -38.08
C ASP A 220 -7.37 19.11 -37.63
N VAL A 221 -7.22 19.34 -36.34
CA VAL A 221 -6.41 20.42 -35.79
C VAL A 221 -5.34 19.89 -34.86
N PRO A 222 -4.08 19.78 -35.33
CA PRO A 222 -3.01 19.28 -34.45
C PRO A 222 -2.71 20.28 -33.31
N PRO A 223 -2.69 19.84 -32.05
CA PRO A 223 -2.33 20.71 -30.94
C PRO A 223 -0.88 21.18 -31.04
N LYS A 224 -0.64 22.46 -30.76
CA LYS A 224 0.70 23.04 -30.73
C LYS A 224 1.36 22.80 -29.39
N ILE A 225 2.36 21.93 -29.32
CA ILE A 225 3.15 21.69 -28.12
C ILE A 225 4.37 22.60 -28.16
N ALA A 226 4.51 23.48 -27.18
CA ALA A 226 5.62 24.42 -27.11
C ALA A 226 6.65 24.07 -26.04
N PHE A 227 6.23 23.33 -24.97
CA PHE A 227 7.12 23.00 -23.87
C PHE A 227 6.82 21.58 -23.32
N ARG A 228 7.88 20.84 -23.01
CA ARG A 228 7.80 19.55 -22.32
C ARG A 228 8.82 19.49 -21.19
N ALA A 229 8.41 19.00 -20.02
CA ALA A 229 9.29 18.81 -18.88
C ALA A 229 8.87 17.57 -18.07
N GLU A 230 9.78 17.03 -17.29
CA GLU A 230 9.52 15.91 -16.35
C GLU A 230 9.19 16.41 -14.94
N LEU A 231 9.42 17.69 -14.66
CA LEU A 231 9.05 18.36 -13.41
C LEU A 231 8.06 19.49 -13.69
N PRO A 232 7.05 19.68 -12.83
CA PRO A 232 6.05 20.73 -13.02
C PRO A 232 6.61 22.14 -12.78
N SER A 233 7.61 22.33 -11.92
CA SER A 233 8.10 23.68 -11.54
C SER A 233 8.54 24.55 -12.73
N PRO A 234 9.36 24.09 -13.69
CA PRO A 234 9.71 24.91 -14.85
C PRO A 234 8.50 25.29 -15.71
N ILE A 235 7.51 24.39 -15.80
CA ILE A 235 6.26 24.67 -16.53
C ILE A 235 5.49 25.79 -15.84
N LEU A 236 5.31 25.71 -14.52
CA LEU A 236 4.54 26.67 -13.73
C LEU A 236 5.16 28.06 -13.74
N GLU A 237 6.50 28.15 -13.70
CA GLU A 237 7.23 29.42 -13.82
C GLU A 237 7.02 30.04 -15.20
N THR A 238 7.17 29.24 -16.27
CA THR A 238 6.97 29.72 -17.65
C THR A 238 5.51 30.09 -17.93
N LEU A 239 4.55 29.35 -17.31
CA LEU A 239 3.13 29.60 -17.46
C LEU A 239 2.73 31.01 -16.98
N ALA A 240 3.35 31.49 -15.90
CA ALA A 240 3.05 32.79 -15.32
C ALA A 240 3.37 33.97 -16.25
N GLU A 241 4.27 33.76 -17.24
CA GLU A 241 4.79 34.81 -18.15
C GLU A 241 4.42 34.57 -19.62
N SER A 242 3.53 33.61 -19.92
CA SER A 242 3.22 33.22 -21.28
C SER A 242 1.74 32.89 -21.48
N ASP A 243 1.34 32.76 -22.76
CA ASP A 243 -0.01 32.25 -23.11
C ASP A 243 -0.03 30.73 -23.29
N LEU A 244 0.85 30.01 -22.59
CA LEU A 244 0.82 28.56 -22.53
C LEU A 244 -0.41 28.07 -21.73
N LEU A 245 -0.94 26.93 -22.14
CA LEU A 245 -1.92 26.19 -21.37
C LEU A 245 -1.26 24.93 -20.80
N PHE A 246 -1.56 24.61 -19.55
CA PHE A 246 -1.01 23.45 -18.87
C PHE A 246 -2.13 22.53 -18.37
N PRO A 247 -2.41 21.42 -19.08
CA PRO A 247 -3.26 20.37 -18.58
C PRO A 247 -2.57 19.66 -17.39
N TYR A 248 -3.17 19.74 -16.20
CA TYR A 248 -2.58 19.20 -14.98
C TYR A 248 -3.66 18.69 -14.02
N THR A 249 -3.24 17.98 -12.96
CA THR A 249 -4.12 17.43 -11.95
C THR A 249 -5.00 18.48 -11.30
N ALA A 250 -6.27 18.13 -10.99
CA ALA A 250 -7.14 18.97 -10.19
C ALA A 250 -6.71 19.06 -8.70
N PHE A 251 -5.87 18.16 -8.25
CA PHE A 251 -5.26 18.20 -6.91
C PHE A 251 -4.16 19.24 -6.78
N PHE A 252 -3.94 20.03 -7.83
CA PHE A 252 -2.96 21.10 -7.81
C PHE A 252 -3.37 22.24 -6.89
N HIS A 253 -2.51 22.57 -5.94
CA HIS A 253 -2.72 23.68 -5.00
C HIS A 253 -2.49 25.03 -5.67
N ILE A 254 -3.43 25.46 -6.52
CA ILE A 254 -3.34 26.71 -7.31
C ILE A 254 -3.21 27.94 -6.40
N GLU A 255 -3.72 27.90 -5.18
CA GLU A 255 -3.63 28.99 -4.21
C GLU A 255 -2.18 29.39 -3.85
N ARG A 256 -1.21 28.51 -4.11
CA ARG A 256 0.23 28.79 -3.93
C ARG A 256 0.85 29.59 -5.08
N TYR A 257 0.08 29.79 -6.15
CA TYR A 257 0.54 30.44 -7.38
C TYR A 257 -0.39 31.58 -7.77
N PRO A 258 -0.26 32.77 -7.13
CA PRO A 258 -1.21 33.87 -7.26
C PRO A 258 -1.31 34.43 -8.69
N ASN A 259 -0.32 34.17 -9.55
CA ASN A 259 -0.29 34.58 -10.95
C ASN A 259 -0.91 33.57 -11.91
N LEU A 260 -1.36 32.41 -11.40
CA LEU A 260 -1.99 31.35 -12.18
C LEU A 260 -3.48 31.24 -11.86
N THR A 261 -4.24 30.67 -12.78
CA THR A 261 -5.66 30.37 -12.62
C THR A 261 -6.00 29.04 -13.31
N SER A 262 -7.05 28.36 -12.81
CA SER A 262 -7.70 27.28 -13.53
C SER A 262 -8.70 27.86 -14.52
N LEU A 263 -8.72 27.36 -15.74
CA LEU A 263 -9.72 27.73 -16.73
C LEU A 263 -11.06 27.04 -16.44
N ASP A 264 -12.13 27.77 -16.60
CA ASP A 264 -13.49 27.22 -16.45
C ASP A 264 -13.93 26.49 -17.74
N ILE A 265 -13.95 25.16 -17.68
CA ILE A 265 -14.32 24.30 -18.83
C ILE A 265 -15.81 23.96 -18.76
N LYS A 266 -16.50 23.94 -19.91
CA LYS A 266 -17.91 23.53 -20.01
C LYS A 266 -18.14 22.18 -19.35
N GLN A 267 -19.17 22.08 -18.50
CA GLN A 267 -19.47 20.93 -17.67
C GLN A 267 -19.65 19.62 -18.48
N ASP A 268 -20.25 19.68 -19.65
CA ASP A 268 -20.46 18.54 -20.55
C ASP A 268 -19.19 17.93 -21.14
N GLN A 269 -18.03 18.59 -20.90
CA GLN A 269 -16.72 18.15 -21.40
C GLN A 269 -15.78 17.66 -20.30
N LEU A 270 -16.17 17.80 -19.04
CA LEU A 270 -15.32 17.45 -17.91
C LEU A 270 -15.05 15.96 -17.78
N ASP A 271 -16.05 15.12 -18.07
CA ASP A 271 -15.89 13.65 -18.02
C ASP A 271 -14.74 13.15 -18.91
N LYS A 272 -14.42 13.91 -19.97
CA LYS A 272 -13.31 13.62 -20.87
C LYS A 272 -11.93 13.80 -20.20
N LEU A 273 -11.89 14.53 -19.11
CA LEU A 273 -10.68 14.85 -18.36
C LEU A 273 -10.48 13.98 -17.13
N LEU A 274 -11.42 13.06 -16.87
CA LEU A 274 -11.37 12.17 -15.72
C LEU A 274 -10.35 11.05 -15.92
N LYS A 275 -9.51 10.82 -14.91
CA LYS A 275 -8.52 9.75 -14.85
C LYS A 275 -8.65 8.92 -13.59
N ARG A 276 -8.55 7.60 -13.75
CA ARG A 276 -8.50 6.68 -12.62
C ARG A 276 -7.09 6.64 -12.04
N ILE A 277 -7.01 6.64 -10.72
CA ILE A 277 -5.78 6.44 -9.97
C ILE A 277 -5.76 5.00 -9.49
N HIS A 278 -4.67 4.32 -9.76
CA HIS A 278 -4.44 2.94 -9.41
C HIS A 278 -3.32 2.82 -8.38
N VAL A 279 -3.44 1.85 -7.50
CA VAL A 279 -2.31 1.27 -6.79
C VAL A 279 -1.86 0.01 -7.52
N TYR A 280 -0.54 -0.21 -7.51
CA TYR A 280 0.14 -1.34 -8.13
C TYR A 280 0.94 -2.08 -7.08
N TYR A 281 0.83 -3.41 -7.02
CA TYR A 281 1.51 -4.22 -6.02
C TYR A 281 1.69 -5.67 -6.47
N PRO A 282 2.68 -6.42 -5.91
CA PRO A 282 2.87 -7.82 -6.25
C PRO A 282 1.66 -8.68 -5.90
N SER A 283 1.27 -9.60 -6.79
CA SER A 283 0.13 -10.51 -6.56
C SER A 283 0.29 -11.38 -5.30
N LYS A 284 1.53 -11.72 -4.94
CA LYS A 284 1.87 -12.45 -3.70
C LYS A 284 1.51 -11.68 -2.42
N ASP A 285 1.46 -10.33 -2.50
CA ASP A 285 1.20 -9.44 -1.36
C ASP A 285 -0.28 -9.04 -1.22
N ARG A 286 -1.17 -9.64 -2.01
CA ARG A 286 -2.61 -9.31 -2.03
C ARG A 286 -3.27 -9.35 -0.65
N PHE A 287 -2.85 -10.30 0.20
CA PHE A 287 -3.40 -10.48 1.54
C PHE A 287 -2.44 -10.04 2.65
N ASP A 288 -1.35 -9.36 2.29
CA ASP A 288 -0.41 -8.79 3.26
C ASP A 288 -1.09 -7.64 4.02
N PRO A 289 -1.14 -7.69 5.36
CA PRO A 289 -1.77 -6.63 6.17
C PRO A 289 -1.17 -5.24 5.95
N VAL A 290 0.15 -5.14 5.72
CA VAL A 290 0.84 -3.87 5.41
C VAL A 290 0.32 -3.31 4.09
N GLN A 291 0.15 -4.18 3.09
CA GLN A 291 -0.38 -3.81 1.78
C GLN A 291 -1.79 -3.26 1.90
N GLN A 292 -2.68 -3.95 2.62
CA GLN A 292 -4.07 -3.54 2.83
C GLN A 292 -4.16 -2.21 3.60
N TRP A 293 -3.31 -2.04 4.62
CA TRP A 293 -3.22 -0.80 5.39
C TRP A 293 -2.83 0.39 4.51
N LEU A 294 -1.78 0.24 3.68
CA LEU A 294 -1.34 1.28 2.75
C LEU A 294 -2.43 1.62 1.72
N MET A 295 -3.08 0.62 1.13
CA MET A 295 -4.16 0.82 0.15
C MET A 295 -5.33 1.62 0.75
N ASN A 296 -5.77 1.25 1.94
CA ASN A 296 -6.84 1.95 2.64
C ASN A 296 -6.46 3.40 2.96
N MET A 297 -5.23 3.62 3.43
CA MET A 297 -4.70 4.96 3.70
C MET A 297 -4.68 5.82 2.44
N ILE A 298 -4.12 5.32 1.34
CA ILE A 298 -4.03 6.02 0.06
C ILE A 298 -5.43 6.38 -0.44
N SER A 299 -6.36 5.43 -0.43
CA SER A 299 -7.76 5.68 -0.83
C SER A 299 -8.42 6.78 0.02
N ASN A 300 -8.23 6.73 1.34
CA ASN A 300 -8.77 7.75 2.26
C ASN A 300 -8.17 9.14 1.99
N LEU A 301 -6.87 9.24 1.75
CA LEU A 301 -6.21 10.51 1.44
C LEU A 301 -6.70 11.08 0.11
N LEU A 302 -6.83 10.26 -0.93
CA LEU A 302 -7.37 10.69 -2.24
C LEU A 302 -8.80 11.22 -2.13
N ASN A 303 -9.63 10.59 -1.30
CA ASN A 303 -11.01 11.03 -1.08
C ASN A 303 -11.12 12.36 -0.30
N GLN A 304 -10.07 12.78 0.39
CA GLN A 304 -10.01 14.05 1.13
C GLN A 304 -9.47 15.20 0.28
N LEU A 305 -8.85 14.91 -0.88
CA LEU A 305 -8.35 15.95 -1.77
C LEU A 305 -9.49 16.75 -2.38
N PRO A 306 -9.31 18.08 -2.58
CA PRO A 306 -10.31 18.91 -3.23
C PRO A 306 -10.56 18.39 -4.65
N GLN A 307 -11.77 17.95 -4.91
CA GLN A 307 -12.21 17.67 -6.27
C GLN A 307 -12.41 19.00 -6.98
N ALA A 308 -11.76 19.21 -8.13
CA ALA A 308 -11.91 20.43 -8.90
C ALA A 308 -13.36 20.54 -9.39
N HIS A 309 -14.23 21.17 -8.63
CA HIS A 309 -15.53 21.76 -8.97
C HIS A 309 -16.43 21.90 -7.73
N SER A 310 -15.86 22.17 -6.56
CA SER A 310 -16.63 23.00 -5.63
C SER A 310 -16.43 24.43 -6.09
N PRO A 311 -17.48 25.14 -6.54
CA PRO A 311 -17.35 26.57 -6.79
C PRO A 311 -16.84 27.19 -5.48
N ILE A 312 -15.72 27.90 -5.56
CA ILE A 312 -15.21 28.72 -4.46
C ILE A 312 -16.37 29.67 -4.14
N ASN A 313 -17.13 29.34 -3.09
CA ASN A 313 -18.11 30.26 -2.53
C ASN A 313 -17.31 31.48 -2.04
N SER A 314 -17.43 32.54 -2.82
CA SER A 314 -16.96 33.90 -2.53
C SER A 314 -17.57 34.44 -1.22
#